data_7debc8e518b28cc5232ca38ef7306ea2
#
_entry.id   7debc8e518b28cc5232ca38ef7306ea2
#
_cell.length_a   1.000
_cell.length_b   1.000
_cell.length_c   1.000
_cell.angle_alpha   90.00
_cell.angle_beta   90.00
_cell.angle_gamma   90.00
#
_symmetry.space_group_name_H-M   'P 1'
#
loop_
_entity.id
_entity.type
_entity.pdbx_description
1 polymer ?
#
loop_
_entity_poly.entity_id
_entity_poly.type
_entity_poly.pdbx_seq_one_letter_code
_entity_poly.pdbx_strand_id
1 'polypeptide(L)'
;MGQLDGKVAFITGIARGQGRSHALTLAEEGADIIGLDLCGELESTAYPGATLDDLEETARLIKQTGRQAVLSQADVRNYDEVKAAFDRGIEQLGRVDIVIPNAGICAGGKTWEIDTAAWRETIDVNLTGVWHTVKAAVPTLIEQQQGGSVVFIGSTEAIKGAENMASYVSSKHAITGLMTTLSRELGRHNIRVNSVNPTCVDTHMIQNPYVWGLFRPDLEHPTREAVEDTFTSTHLLPVPWMEPIDVSRAILYLVTDSGRYITSEALKIDAGFVVKS
;
A
#
# COMPACT_ATOMS: atom_id res chain seq x y z
N MET A 1 -17.35 2.50 -20.82
CA MET A 1 -16.46 3.52 -20.28
C MET A 1 -16.29 3.21 -18.81
N GLY A 2 -15.05 3.01 -18.37
CA GLY A 2 -14.73 2.79 -16.95
C GLY A 2 -14.86 4.08 -16.14
N GLN A 3 -14.94 3.94 -14.83
CA GLN A 3 -15.07 5.09 -13.91
C GLN A 3 -13.82 5.99 -13.88
N LEU A 4 -12.68 5.49 -14.40
CA LEU A 4 -11.39 6.16 -14.39
C LEU A 4 -10.83 6.40 -15.80
N ASP A 5 -11.68 6.38 -16.83
CA ASP A 5 -11.24 6.65 -18.21
C ASP A 5 -10.52 7.99 -18.31
N GLY A 6 -9.30 7.97 -18.89
CA GLY A 6 -8.44 9.15 -19.05
C GLY A 6 -7.75 9.63 -17.77
N LYS A 7 -7.81 8.86 -16.69
CA LYS A 7 -7.08 9.10 -15.43
C LYS A 7 -5.76 8.35 -15.43
N VAL A 8 -4.82 8.83 -14.63
CA VAL A 8 -3.52 8.20 -14.42
C VAL A 8 -3.29 8.01 -12.92
N ALA A 9 -2.93 6.80 -12.50
CA ALA A 9 -2.60 6.45 -11.13
C ALA A 9 -1.11 6.20 -10.96
N PHE A 10 -0.49 6.78 -9.92
CA PHE A 10 0.88 6.49 -9.49
C PHE A 10 0.85 5.60 -8.26
N ILE A 11 1.47 4.41 -8.34
CA ILE A 11 1.44 3.36 -7.32
C ILE A 11 2.84 2.88 -7.00
N THR A 12 3.23 2.81 -5.72
CA THR A 12 4.50 2.23 -5.28
C THR A 12 4.31 0.84 -4.69
N GLY A 13 5.33 -0.03 -4.79
CA GLY A 13 5.22 -1.44 -4.37
C GLY A 13 4.29 -2.24 -5.29
N ILE A 14 4.39 -2.01 -6.60
CA ILE A 14 3.40 -2.43 -7.60
C ILE A 14 3.63 -3.84 -8.14
N ALA A 15 4.82 -4.42 -7.94
CA ALA A 15 5.20 -5.65 -8.63
C ALA A 15 4.32 -6.86 -8.28
N ARG A 16 3.76 -6.92 -7.05
CA ARG A 16 2.92 -8.04 -6.59
C ARG A 16 1.94 -7.65 -5.48
N GLY A 17 1.20 -8.63 -4.96
CA GLY A 17 0.32 -8.46 -3.78
C GLY A 17 -0.71 -7.35 -3.95
N GLN A 18 -0.84 -6.50 -2.94
CA GLN A 18 -1.81 -5.41 -2.94
C GLN A 18 -1.54 -4.41 -4.07
N GLY A 19 -0.29 -4.00 -4.29
CA GLY A 19 0.05 -3.02 -5.33
C GLY A 19 -0.34 -3.48 -6.74
N ARG A 20 -0.07 -4.74 -7.09
CA ARG A 20 -0.56 -5.34 -8.36
C ARG A 20 -2.08 -5.34 -8.43
N SER A 21 -2.76 -5.74 -7.35
CA SER A 21 -4.22 -5.75 -7.30
C SER A 21 -4.82 -4.35 -7.47
N HIS A 22 -4.23 -3.33 -6.83
CA HIS A 22 -4.67 -1.94 -7.00
C HIS A 22 -4.50 -1.48 -8.44
N ALA A 23 -3.34 -1.76 -9.03
CA ALA A 23 -3.04 -1.38 -10.41
C ALA A 23 -4.03 -2.01 -11.41
N LEU A 24 -4.31 -3.31 -11.26
CA LEU A 24 -5.25 -4.01 -12.14
C LEU A 24 -6.68 -3.49 -11.97
N THR A 25 -7.14 -3.32 -10.74
CA THR A 25 -8.48 -2.80 -10.45
C THR A 25 -8.69 -1.41 -11.07
N LEU A 26 -7.71 -0.51 -10.95
CA LEU A 26 -7.82 0.83 -11.53
C LEU A 26 -7.68 0.81 -13.05
N ALA A 27 -6.84 -0.08 -13.61
CA ALA A 27 -6.69 -0.24 -15.06
C ALA A 27 -7.96 -0.83 -15.70
N GLU A 28 -8.63 -1.80 -15.08
CA GLU A 28 -9.92 -2.34 -15.52
C GLU A 28 -11.01 -1.25 -15.57
N GLU A 29 -10.91 -0.24 -14.69
CA GLU A 29 -11.79 0.94 -14.68
C GLU A 29 -11.31 2.08 -15.59
N GLY A 30 -10.26 1.88 -16.38
CA GLY A 30 -9.84 2.80 -17.44
C GLY A 30 -8.64 3.69 -17.11
N ALA A 31 -7.99 3.54 -15.94
CA ALA A 31 -6.81 4.31 -15.62
C ALA A 31 -5.54 3.77 -16.30
N ASP A 32 -4.65 4.65 -16.75
CA ASP A 32 -3.27 4.32 -17.06
C ASP A 32 -2.42 4.35 -15.79
N ILE A 33 -1.33 3.59 -15.75
CA ILE A 33 -0.59 3.32 -14.52
C ILE A 33 0.88 3.77 -14.64
N ILE A 34 1.30 4.61 -13.71
CA ILE A 34 2.71 4.84 -13.36
C ILE A 34 3.00 4.00 -12.13
N GLY A 35 4.13 3.30 -12.10
CA GLY A 35 4.45 2.52 -10.92
C GLY A 35 5.93 2.27 -10.71
N LEU A 36 6.27 1.93 -9.49
CA LEU A 36 7.61 1.50 -9.14
C LEU A 36 7.61 0.41 -8.07
N ASP A 37 8.65 -0.39 -8.09
CA ASP A 37 8.93 -1.40 -7.06
C ASP A 37 10.45 -1.54 -6.90
N LEU A 38 10.90 -1.96 -5.71
CA LEU A 38 12.32 -2.22 -5.45
C LEU A 38 12.85 -3.38 -6.31
N CYS A 39 12.01 -4.42 -6.51
CA CYS A 39 12.41 -5.67 -7.17
C CYS A 39 13.73 -6.22 -6.61
N GLY A 40 13.80 -6.37 -5.31
CA GLY A 40 14.99 -6.79 -4.59
C GLY A 40 14.68 -7.20 -3.14
N GLU A 41 15.66 -7.83 -2.51
CA GLU A 41 15.57 -8.29 -1.12
C GLU A 41 15.75 -7.14 -0.13
N LEU A 42 15.15 -7.29 1.04
CA LEU A 42 15.33 -6.42 2.21
C LEU A 42 15.77 -7.28 3.39
N GLU A 43 16.79 -6.83 4.11
CA GLU A 43 17.41 -7.64 5.18
C GLU A 43 16.49 -7.87 6.38
N SER A 44 15.56 -6.96 6.64
CA SER A 44 14.67 -7.03 7.81
C SER A 44 13.40 -7.85 7.58
N THR A 45 13.11 -8.30 6.34
CA THR A 45 11.90 -9.06 6.04
C THR A 45 12.14 -10.57 6.10
N ALA A 46 11.17 -11.30 6.67
CA ALA A 46 11.20 -12.77 6.74
C ALA A 46 10.60 -13.46 5.49
N TYR A 47 10.34 -12.71 4.43
CA TYR A 47 9.78 -13.20 3.18
C TYR A 47 10.55 -12.61 1.99
N PRO A 48 10.66 -13.33 0.86
CA PRO A 48 11.43 -12.86 -0.28
C PRO A 48 10.87 -11.56 -0.86
N GLY A 49 11.73 -10.72 -1.38
CA GLY A 49 11.36 -9.51 -2.11
C GLY A 49 10.62 -9.81 -3.41
N ALA A 50 10.06 -8.80 -4.06
CA ALA A 50 9.56 -8.92 -5.43
C ALA A 50 10.73 -9.02 -6.41
N THR A 51 10.47 -9.55 -7.59
CA THR A 51 11.46 -9.70 -8.66
C THR A 51 11.13 -8.79 -9.85
N LEU A 52 12.08 -8.64 -10.78
CA LEU A 52 11.81 -7.96 -12.04
C LEU A 52 10.74 -8.71 -12.85
N ASP A 53 10.73 -10.04 -12.82
CA ASP A 53 9.69 -10.83 -13.49
C ASP A 53 8.29 -10.53 -12.91
N ASP A 54 8.20 -10.30 -11.60
CA ASP A 54 6.94 -9.86 -10.97
C ASP A 54 6.47 -8.50 -11.50
N LEU A 55 7.40 -7.56 -11.71
CA LEU A 55 7.11 -6.23 -12.22
C LEU A 55 6.69 -6.30 -13.70
N GLU A 56 7.39 -7.08 -14.51
CA GLU A 56 7.05 -7.33 -15.92
C GLU A 56 5.69 -8.02 -16.06
N GLU A 57 5.38 -8.97 -15.20
CA GLU A 57 4.07 -9.63 -15.17
C GLU A 57 2.96 -8.62 -14.84
N THR A 58 3.17 -7.72 -13.89
CA THR A 58 2.22 -6.65 -13.59
C THR A 58 2.00 -5.74 -14.82
N ALA A 59 3.06 -5.35 -15.50
CA ALA A 59 2.97 -4.55 -16.73
C ALA A 59 2.19 -5.28 -17.83
N ARG A 60 2.46 -6.58 -18.01
CA ARG A 60 1.76 -7.43 -18.98
C ARG A 60 0.25 -7.52 -18.68
N LEU A 61 -0.11 -7.73 -17.41
CA LEU A 61 -1.51 -7.81 -16.99
C LEU A 61 -2.25 -6.49 -17.18
N ILE A 62 -1.63 -5.34 -16.84
CA ILE A 62 -2.22 -4.02 -17.10
C ILE A 62 -2.46 -3.84 -18.60
N LYS A 63 -1.48 -4.20 -19.43
CA LYS A 63 -1.61 -4.09 -20.90
C LYS A 63 -2.77 -4.92 -21.46
N GLN A 64 -3.11 -6.05 -20.84
CA GLN A 64 -4.25 -6.88 -21.24
C GLN A 64 -5.60 -6.19 -20.99
N THR A 65 -5.70 -5.23 -20.07
CA THR A 65 -6.90 -4.39 -19.90
C THR A 65 -7.03 -3.31 -20.97
N GLY A 66 -6.06 -3.18 -21.89
CA GLY A 66 -5.99 -2.12 -22.88
C GLY A 66 -5.42 -0.80 -22.37
N ARG A 67 -4.87 -0.78 -21.15
CA ARG A 67 -4.29 0.43 -20.54
C ARG A 67 -2.78 0.46 -20.67
N GLN A 68 -2.21 1.65 -20.50
CA GLN A 68 -0.76 1.85 -20.51
C GLN A 68 -0.19 1.69 -19.11
N ALA A 69 1.04 1.14 -19.04
CA ALA A 69 1.81 1.02 -17.82
C ALA A 69 3.24 1.53 -18.03
N VAL A 70 3.67 2.48 -17.21
CA VAL A 70 5.06 2.95 -17.14
C VAL A 70 5.60 2.53 -15.79
N LEU A 71 6.25 1.36 -15.76
CA LEU A 71 6.77 0.77 -14.53
C LEU A 71 8.30 0.89 -14.47
N SER A 72 8.83 1.06 -13.27
CA SER A 72 10.27 1.26 -13.04
C SER A 72 10.73 0.44 -11.83
N GLN A 73 11.93 -0.11 -11.89
CA GLN A 73 12.63 -0.54 -10.69
C GLN A 73 13.16 0.71 -9.98
N ALA A 74 12.78 0.91 -8.71
CA ALA A 74 13.22 2.03 -7.88
C ALA A 74 12.95 1.75 -6.39
N ASP A 75 13.82 2.28 -5.54
CA ASP A 75 13.71 2.19 -4.09
C ASP A 75 12.99 3.42 -3.53
N VAL A 76 11.87 3.22 -2.81
CA VAL A 76 11.12 4.32 -2.19
C VAL A 76 11.94 5.07 -1.13
N ARG A 77 12.97 4.45 -0.56
CA ARG A 77 13.89 5.08 0.39
C ARG A 77 14.75 6.16 -0.26
N ASN A 78 14.93 6.09 -1.59
CA ASN A 78 15.71 7.05 -2.38
C ASN A 78 14.76 7.99 -3.14
N TYR A 79 14.71 9.27 -2.70
CA TYR A 79 13.83 10.26 -3.33
C TYR A 79 14.12 10.48 -4.82
N ASP A 80 15.40 10.51 -5.21
CA ASP A 80 15.77 10.78 -6.59
C ASP A 80 15.33 9.65 -7.54
N GLU A 81 15.37 8.40 -7.08
CA GLU A 81 14.82 7.25 -7.83
C GLU A 81 13.31 7.34 -7.95
N VAL A 82 12.59 7.64 -6.86
CA VAL A 82 11.14 7.85 -6.88
C VAL A 82 10.76 8.97 -7.84
N LYS A 83 11.47 10.11 -7.76
CA LYS A 83 11.23 11.26 -8.63
C LYS A 83 11.48 10.94 -10.10
N ALA A 84 12.59 10.26 -10.41
CA ALA A 84 12.91 9.86 -11.78
C ALA A 84 11.89 8.88 -12.36
N ALA A 85 11.41 7.92 -11.57
CA ALA A 85 10.36 6.98 -11.98
C ALA A 85 9.03 7.71 -12.25
N PHE A 86 8.66 8.63 -11.36
CA PHE A 86 7.46 9.46 -11.51
C PHE A 86 7.54 10.35 -12.76
N ASP A 87 8.66 11.08 -12.95
CA ASP A 87 8.84 11.98 -14.08
C ASP A 87 8.78 11.26 -15.44
N ARG A 88 9.38 10.06 -15.52
CA ARG A 88 9.27 9.21 -16.71
C ARG A 88 7.81 8.86 -17.00
N GLY A 89 7.02 8.59 -15.96
CA GLY A 89 5.58 8.35 -16.11
C GLY A 89 4.84 9.58 -16.61
N ILE A 90 5.11 10.76 -16.06
CA ILE A 90 4.52 12.03 -16.50
C ILE A 90 4.92 12.37 -17.95
N GLU A 91 6.17 12.14 -18.33
CA GLU A 91 6.64 12.36 -19.70
C GLU A 91 5.85 11.52 -20.71
N GLN A 92 5.50 10.28 -20.37
CA GLN A 92 4.80 9.36 -21.29
C GLN A 92 3.28 9.47 -21.23
N LEU A 93 2.69 9.69 -20.04
CA LEU A 93 1.24 9.68 -19.84
C LEU A 93 0.63 11.07 -19.66
N GLY A 94 1.45 12.11 -19.48
CA GLY A 94 1.07 13.52 -19.51
C GLY A 94 0.40 14.05 -18.24
N ARG A 95 0.02 13.19 -17.27
CA ARG A 95 -0.72 13.60 -16.07
C ARG A 95 -0.59 12.60 -14.93
N VAL A 96 -1.06 13.01 -13.73
CA VAL A 96 -1.40 12.13 -12.63
C VAL A 96 -2.70 12.62 -11.97
N ASP A 97 -3.56 11.72 -11.54
CA ASP A 97 -4.84 12.02 -10.87
C ASP A 97 -4.96 11.32 -9.52
N ILE A 98 -4.33 10.17 -9.40
CA ILE A 98 -4.42 9.28 -8.25
C ILE A 98 -3.01 8.93 -7.80
N VAL A 99 -2.75 9.01 -6.49
CA VAL A 99 -1.46 8.62 -5.90
C VAL A 99 -1.71 7.62 -4.78
N ILE A 100 -1.07 6.45 -4.89
CA ILE A 100 -1.20 5.36 -3.91
C ILE A 100 0.19 4.99 -3.40
N PRO A 101 0.67 5.61 -2.31
CA PRO A 101 1.87 5.18 -1.60
C PRO A 101 1.58 3.85 -0.90
N ASN A 102 1.84 2.74 -1.62
CA ASN A 102 1.50 1.38 -1.17
C ASN A 102 2.73 0.59 -0.69
N ALA A 103 3.93 0.90 -1.19
CA ALA A 103 5.15 0.20 -0.76
C ALA A 103 5.27 0.14 0.76
N GLY A 104 5.49 -1.05 1.28
CA GLY A 104 5.59 -1.24 2.73
C GLY A 104 6.08 -2.64 3.09
N ILE A 105 6.74 -2.72 4.24
CA ILE A 105 7.28 -3.95 4.82
C ILE A 105 6.83 -4.13 6.26
N CYS A 106 6.95 -5.35 6.76
CA CYS A 106 6.74 -5.67 8.15
C CYS A 106 7.96 -6.44 8.68
N ALA A 107 8.68 -5.84 9.62
CA ALA A 107 9.70 -6.48 10.41
C ALA A 107 9.19 -6.66 11.85
N GLY A 108 9.44 -7.81 12.44
CA GLY A 108 9.00 -8.15 13.79
C GLY A 108 10.17 -8.29 14.76
N GLY A 109 9.85 -8.26 16.05
CA GLY A 109 10.78 -8.45 17.17
C GLY A 109 10.31 -7.70 18.40
N LYS A 110 10.70 -8.18 19.61
CA LYS A 110 10.37 -7.46 20.83
C LYS A 110 10.94 -6.05 20.78
N THR A 111 10.19 -5.08 21.23
CA THR A 111 10.53 -3.65 21.10
C THR A 111 11.94 -3.30 21.58
N TRP A 112 12.43 -3.97 22.62
CA TRP A 112 13.76 -3.74 23.19
C TRP A 112 14.86 -4.67 22.64
N GLU A 113 14.52 -5.59 21.73
CA GLU A 113 15.44 -6.53 21.07
C GLU A 113 15.56 -6.29 19.56
N ILE A 114 14.63 -5.51 18.95
CA ILE A 114 14.66 -5.24 17.50
C ILE A 114 15.97 -4.56 17.10
N ASP A 115 16.60 -5.06 16.07
CA ASP A 115 17.82 -4.45 15.52
C ASP A 115 17.56 -3.02 15.03
N THR A 116 18.49 -2.12 15.30
CA THR A 116 18.41 -0.72 14.88
C THR A 116 18.33 -0.59 13.34
N ALA A 117 18.99 -1.46 12.58
CA ALA A 117 18.91 -1.46 11.13
C ALA A 117 17.51 -1.87 10.65
N ALA A 118 16.92 -2.93 11.24
CA ALA A 118 15.55 -3.36 10.92
C ALA A 118 14.51 -2.29 11.30
N TRP A 119 14.69 -1.60 12.44
CA TRP A 119 13.87 -0.47 12.81
C TRP A 119 13.94 0.64 11.74
N ARG A 120 15.16 1.06 11.37
CA ARG A 120 15.37 2.12 10.38
C ARG A 120 14.81 1.73 9.02
N GLU A 121 15.10 0.52 8.54
CA GLU A 121 14.60 0.05 7.25
C GLU A 121 13.08 0.09 7.19
N THR A 122 12.38 -0.33 8.26
CA THR A 122 10.91 -0.26 8.34
C THR A 122 10.41 1.20 8.27
N ILE A 123 11.03 2.11 9.02
CA ILE A 123 10.65 3.53 9.00
C ILE A 123 10.96 4.16 7.63
N ASP A 124 12.12 3.85 7.05
CA ASP A 124 12.54 4.41 5.77
C ASP A 124 11.63 3.96 4.63
N VAL A 125 11.18 2.71 4.61
CA VAL A 125 10.22 2.23 3.61
C VAL A 125 8.81 2.75 3.91
N ASN A 126 8.29 2.49 5.12
CA ASN A 126 6.86 2.66 5.42
C ASN A 126 6.44 4.10 5.69
N LEU A 127 7.37 4.99 6.04
CA LEU A 127 7.07 6.40 6.35
C LEU A 127 7.83 7.34 5.42
N THR A 128 9.16 7.27 5.38
CA THR A 128 9.98 8.15 4.54
C THR A 128 9.67 7.91 3.07
N GLY A 129 9.57 6.65 2.62
CA GLY A 129 9.22 6.30 1.24
C GLY A 129 7.80 6.70 0.84
N VAL A 130 6.85 6.60 1.78
CA VAL A 130 5.49 7.13 1.60
C VAL A 130 5.52 8.65 1.41
N TRP A 131 6.29 9.37 2.23
CA TRP A 131 6.48 10.81 2.08
C TRP A 131 7.19 11.17 0.77
N HIS A 132 8.23 10.43 0.35
CA HIS A 132 8.90 10.62 -0.94
C HIS A 132 7.92 10.50 -2.11
N THR A 133 7.01 9.54 -2.04
CA THR A 133 5.98 9.31 -3.08
C THR A 133 5.06 10.53 -3.23
N VAL A 134 4.53 11.06 -2.12
CA VAL A 134 3.67 12.26 -2.19
C VAL A 134 4.47 13.52 -2.53
N LYS A 135 5.69 13.65 -2.04
CA LYS A 135 6.59 14.76 -2.36
C LYS A 135 6.89 14.83 -3.87
N ALA A 136 7.04 13.70 -4.54
CA ALA A 136 7.28 13.63 -5.97
C ALA A 136 6.04 14.02 -6.79
N ALA A 137 4.84 13.59 -6.37
CA ALA A 137 3.62 13.67 -7.17
C ALA A 137 2.74 14.91 -6.89
N VAL A 138 2.69 15.38 -5.63
CA VAL A 138 1.78 16.46 -5.22
C VAL A 138 2.00 17.77 -5.99
N PRO A 139 3.21 18.23 -6.27
CA PRO A 139 3.41 19.45 -7.08
C PRO A 139 2.68 19.38 -8.42
N THR A 140 2.80 18.25 -9.14
CA THR A 140 2.12 18.04 -10.44
C THR A 140 0.60 18.03 -10.27
N LEU A 141 0.04 17.36 -9.23
CA LEU A 141 -1.40 17.41 -8.94
C LEU A 141 -1.89 18.84 -8.73
N ILE A 142 -1.13 19.69 -8.03
CA ILE A 142 -1.49 21.10 -7.79
C ILE A 142 -1.39 21.89 -9.10
N GLU A 143 -0.32 21.74 -9.86
CA GLU A 143 -0.10 22.47 -11.13
C GLU A 143 -1.16 22.18 -12.18
N GLN A 144 -1.66 20.95 -12.22
CA GLN A 144 -2.72 20.55 -13.14
C GLN A 144 -4.07 21.25 -12.87
N GLN A 145 -4.34 21.72 -11.66
CA GLN A 145 -5.59 22.38 -11.23
C GLN A 145 -6.87 21.57 -11.54
N GLN A 146 -6.78 20.25 -11.60
CA GLN A 146 -7.90 19.35 -11.90
C GLN A 146 -8.38 18.55 -10.68
N GLY A 147 -7.86 18.88 -9.50
CA GLY A 147 -8.07 18.08 -8.29
C GLY A 147 -7.28 16.77 -8.34
N GLY A 148 -7.67 15.83 -7.50
CA GLY A 148 -7.01 14.52 -7.43
C GLY A 148 -7.36 13.74 -6.16
N SER A 149 -6.76 12.57 -6.03
CA SER A 149 -6.93 11.72 -4.84
C SER A 149 -5.62 11.06 -4.43
N VAL A 150 -5.28 11.18 -3.15
CA VAL A 150 -4.17 10.45 -2.52
C VAL A 150 -4.79 9.44 -1.55
N VAL A 151 -4.42 8.15 -1.68
CA VAL A 151 -4.89 7.10 -0.78
C VAL A 151 -3.71 6.35 -0.21
N PHE A 152 -3.46 6.53 1.07
CA PHE A 152 -2.43 5.82 1.81
C PHE A 152 -2.86 4.40 2.16
N ILE A 153 -1.91 3.46 2.14
CA ILE A 153 -2.12 2.13 2.69
C ILE A 153 -1.65 2.13 4.15
N GLY A 154 -2.61 2.34 5.04
CA GLY A 154 -2.42 2.24 6.47
C GLY A 154 -2.41 0.79 6.97
N SER A 155 -2.99 0.57 8.12
CA SER A 155 -3.22 -0.75 8.73
C SER A 155 -4.19 -0.61 9.90
N THR A 156 -4.86 -1.68 10.29
CA THR A 156 -5.53 -1.76 11.61
C THR A 156 -4.54 -1.53 12.76
N GLU A 157 -3.27 -1.82 12.53
CA GLU A 157 -2.18 -1.55 13.48
C GLU A 157 -1.87 -0.06 13.67
N ALA A 158 -2.41 0.83 12.83
CA ALA A 158 -2.44 2.27 13.06
C ALA A 158 -3.50 2.70 14.11
N ILE A 159 -4.28 1.77 14.64
CA ILE A 159 -5.39 2.02 15.57
C ILE A 159 -5.23 1.20 16.86
N LYS A 160 -4.94 -0.10 16.73
CA LYS A 160 -4.93 -1.04 17.86
C LYS A 160 -3.52 -1.28 18.42
N GLY A 161 -2.52 -1.38 17.57
CA GLY A 161 -1.18 -1.83 17.94
C GLY A 161 -1.07 -3.36 18.07
N ALA A 162 0.15 -3.88 17.94
CA ALA A 162 0.46 -5.29 18.09
C ALA A 162 1.80 -5.50 18.81
N GLU A 163 1.87 -6.56 19.62
CA GLU A 163 3.13 -6.99 20.23
C GLU A 163 4.14 -7.38 19.15
N ASN A 164 5.41 -7.17 19.44
CA ASN A 164 6.54 -7.53 18.57
C ASN A 164 6.56 -6.81 17.18
N MET A 165 5.82 -5.72 17.03
CA MET A 165 5.70 -4.99 15.75
C MET A 165 5.95 -3.47 15.91
N ALA A 166 6.79 -3.07 16.85
CA ALA A 166 6.94 -1.66 17.23
C ALA A 166 7.28 -0.72 16.07
N SER A 167 8.23 -1.08 15.20
CA SER A 167 8.61 -0.27 14.04
C SER A 167 7.46 -0.14 13.04
N TYR A 168 6.80 -1.25 12.74
CA TYR A 168 5.64 -1.28 11.83
C TYR A 168 4.48 -0.45 12.39
N VAL A 169 4.05 -0.73 13.63
CA VAL A 169 2.98 0.00 14.31
C VAL A 169 3.25 1.50 14.35
N SER A 170 4.48 1.89 14.73
CA SER A 170 4.89 3.31 14.76
C SER A 170 4.79 3.94 13.38
N SER A 171 5.28 3.27 12.33
CA SER A 171 5.21 3.76 10.95
C SER A 171 3.77 3.95 10.48
N LYS A 172 2.87 3.00 10.78
CA LYS A 172 1.47 3.05 10.36
C LYS A 172 0.66 4.11 11.12
N HIS A 173 0.95 4.36 12.40
CA HIS A 173 0.39 5.51 13.13
C HIS A 173 0.87 6.85 12.53
N ALA A 174 2.15 6.96 12.17
CA ALA A 174 2.70 8.16 11.57
C ALA A 174 2.05 8.50 10.20
N ILE A 175 1.65 7.49 9.41
CA ILE A 175 0.90 7.70 8.16
C ILE A 175 -0.43 8.42 8.43
N THR A 176 -1.13 8.13 9.52
CA THR A 176 -2.37 8.83 9.88
C THR A 176 -2.10 10.33 10.12
N GLY A 177 -0.99 10.66 10.78
CA GLY A 177 -0.55 12.05 10.95
C GLY A 177 -0.25 12.74 9.63
N LEU A 178 0.47 12.06 8.72
CA LEU A 178 0.77 12.57 7.39
C LEU A 178 -0.50 12.80 6.56
N MET A 179 -1.43 11.83 6.58
CA MET A 179 -2.72 11.91 5.90
C MET A 179 -3.53 13.13 6.36
N THR A 180 -3.69 13.31 7.67
CA THR A 180 -4.47 14.42 8.22
C THR A 180 -3.85 15.78 7.94
N THR A 181 -2.52 15.89 7.92
CA THR A 181 -1.81 17.10 7.54
C THR A 181 -2.02 17.44 6.07
N LEU A 182 -1.75 16.47 5.18
CA LEU A 182 -1.90 16.66 3.74
C LEU A 182 -3.34 16.96 3.33
N SER A 183 -4.35 16.36 3.99
CA SER A 183 -5.75 16.65 3.69
C SER A 183 -6.11 18.12 3.91
N ARG A 184 -5.51 18.75 4.94
CA ARG A 184 -5.69 20.19 5.24
C ARG A 184 -4.96 21.08 4.23
N GLU A 185 -3.74 20.68 3.84
CA GLU A 185 -2.93 21.46 2.89
C GLU A 185 -3.50 21.41 1.48
N LEU A 186 -4.03 20.25 1.06
CA LEU A 186 -4.43 19.97 -0.32
C LEU A 186 -5.91 20.19 -0.60
N GLY A 187 -6.76 20.32 0.41
CA GLY A 187 -8.20 20.51 0.24
C GLY A 187 -8.56 21.74 -0.60
N ARG A 188 -7.84 22.86 -0.47
CA ARG A 188 -8.01 24.06 -1.28
C ARG A 188 -7.70 23.85 -2.78
N HIS A 189 -6.98 22.80 -3.13
CA HIS A 189 -6.66 22.40 -4.50
C HIS A 189 -7.63 21.32 -5.03
N ASN A 190 -8.71 21.03 -4.29
CA ASN A 190 -9.65 19.96 -4.59
C ASN A 190 -8.98 18.57 -4.69
N ILE A 191 -7.90 18.37 -3.93
CA ILE A 191 -7.20 17.09 -3.81
C ILE A 191 -7.63 16.45 -2.49
N ARG A 192 -8.22 15.26 -2.57
CA ARG A 192 -8.67 14.48 -1.41
C ARG A 192 -7.55 13.58 -0.93
N VAL A 193 -7.44 13.43 0.38
CA VAL A 193 -6.39 12.59 1.00
C VAL A 193 -7.04 11.69 2.03
N ASN A 194 -6.95 10.37 1.83
CA ASN A 194 -7.54 9.36 2.71
C ASN A 194 -6.54 8.22 2.97
N SER A 195 -6.89 7.31 3.84
CA SER A 195 -6.21 6.02 3.98
C SER A 195 -7.21 4.87 3.95
N VAL A 196 -6.75 3.71 3.48
CA VAL A 196 -7.39 2.42 3.75
C VAL A 196 -6.55 1.68 4.77
N ASN A 197 -7.22 1.08 5.75
CA ASN A 197 -6.58 0.41 6.89
C ASN A 197 -7.02 -1.05 6.92
N PRO A 198 -6.36 -1.92 6.12
CA PRO A 198 -6.66 -3.35 6.13
C PRO A 198 -6.13 -4.02 7.39
N THR A 199 -6.75 -5.14 7.76
CA THR A 199 -6.19 -6.17 8.63
C THR A 199 -5.30 -7.11 7.81
N CYS A 200 -5.23 -8.39 8.15
CA CYS A 200 -4.47 -9.39 7.41
C CYS A 200 -4.97 -9.53 5.97
N VAL A 201 -4.11 -9.30 4.99
CA VAL A 201 -4.39 -9.45 3.57
C VAL A 201 -3.57 -10.61 3.01
N ASP A 202 -4.18 -11.49 2.22
CA ASP A 202 -3.54 -12.67 1.63
C ASP A 202 -2.41 -12.29 0.67
N THR A 203 -1.22 -12.12 1.21
CA THR A 203 -0.01 -11.70 0.50
C THR A 203 1.22 -12.38 1.11
N HIS A 204 2.36 -12.33 0.43
CA HIS A 204 3.63 -12.84 0.95
C HIS A 204 4.01 -12.24 2.32
N MET A 205 3.53 -11.03 2.64
CA MET A 205 3.80 -10.37 3.93
C MET A 205 3.25 -11.17 5.11
N ILE A 206 2.10 -11.84 4.96
CA ILE A 206 1.51 -12.66 6.03
C ILE A 206 1.56 -14.17 5.75
N GLN A 207 1.64 -14.58 4.48
CA GLN A 207 1.67 -15.98 4.08
C GLN A 207 3.11 -16.50 4.03
N ASN A 208 3.74 -16.58 5.20
CA ASN A 208 5.09 -17.08 5.36
C ASN A 208 5.29 -17.75 6.73
N PRO A 209 6.26 -18.69 6.85
CA PRO A 209 6.47 -19.46 8.10
C PRO A 209 6.76 -18.59 9.33
N TYR A 210 7.42 -17.44 9.16
CA TYR A 210 7.72 -16.54 10.28
C TYR A 210 6.43 -15.99 10.89
N VAL A 211 5.54 -15.42 10.07
CA VAL A 211 4.25 -14.87 10.55
C VAL A 211 3.38 -16.00 11.11
N TRP A 212 3.32 -17.14 10.44
CA TRP A 212 2.55 -18.28 10.94
C TRP A 212 3.04 -18.74 12.32
N GLY A 213 4.36 -18.73 12.56
CA GLY A 213 4.95 -19.03 13.88
C GLY A 213 4.55 -18.04 14.97
N LEU A 214 4.29 -16.78 14.65
CA LEU A 214 3.77 -15.81 15.62
C LEU A 214 2.33 -16.14 16.06
N PHE A 215 1.51 -16.69 15.16
CA PHE A 215 0.13 -17.07 15.45
C PHE A 215 -0.02 -18.48 16.03
N ARG A 216 0.94 -19.38 15.74
CA ARG A 216 0.96 -20.76 16.24
C ARG A 216 2.35 -21.11 16.81
N PRO A 217 2.76 -20.43 17.91
CA PRO A 217 4.06 -20.68 18.55
C PRO A 217 4.15 -22.08 19.20
N ASP A 218 3.03 -22.79 19.29
CA ASP A 218 2.94 -24.16 19.76
C ASP A 218 3.37 -25.19 18.71
N LEU A 219 3.49 -24.78 17.43
CA LEU A 219 3.91 -25.64 16.32
C LEU A 219 5.33 -25.31 15.87
N GLU A 220 6.15 -26.34 15.69
CA GLU A 220 7.53 -26.19 15.19
C GLU A 220 7.56 -25.72 13.72
N HIS A 221 6.64 -26.26 12.91
CA HIS A 221 6.51 -25.93 11.48
C HIS A 221 5.04 -25.67 11.13
N PRO A 222 4.49 -24.48 11.46
CA PRO A 222 3.11 -24.16 11.12
C PRO A 222 2.91 -24.06 9.62
N THR A 223 1.75 -24.51 9.14
CA THR A 223 1.33 -24.37 7.74
C THR A 223 0.22 -23.33 7.62
N ARG A 224 -0.09 -22.92 6.39
CA ARG A 224 -1.19 -21.99 6.11
C ARG A 224 -2.51 -22.49 6.72
N GLU A 225 -2.83 -23.76 6.51
CA GLU A 225 -4.06 -24.40 7.01
C GLU A 225 -4.09 -24.42 8.55
N ALA A 226 -2.95 -24.66 9.17
CA ALA A 226 -2.85 -24.73 10.64
C ALA A 226 -3.06 -23.38 11.34
N VAL A 227 -2.86 -22.26 10.64
CA VAL A 227 -3.05 -20.90 11.19
C VAL A 227 -4.42 -20.31 10.87
N GLU A 228 -5.16 -20.86 9.93
CA GLU A 228 -6.42 -20.30 9.41
C GLU A 228 -7.44 -20.05 10.52
N ASP A 229 -7.68 -21.02 11.41
CA ASP A 229 -8.59 -20.86 12.54
C ASP A 229 -8.13 -19.76 13.50
N THR A 230 -6.81 -19.64 13.71
CA THR A 230 -6.25 -18.61 14.60
C THR A 230 -6.46 -17.23 14.01
N PHE A 231 -6.18 -17.03 12.72
CA PHE A 231 -6.47 -15.77 12.03
C PHE A 231 -7.98 -15.46 12.05
N THR A 232 -8.83 -16.44 11.75
CA THR A 232 -10.30 -16.28 11.82
C THR A 232 -10.74 -15.84 13.21
N SER A 233 -10.12 -16.39 14.26
CA SER A 233 -10.44 -16.01 15.64
C SER A 233 -10.15 -14.54 15.97
N THR A 234 -9.34 -13.84 15.18
CA THR A 234 -9.03 -12.41 15.38
C THR A 234 -10.07 -11.47 14.77
N HIS A 235 -10.97 -11.96 13.92
CA HIS A 235 -11.99 -11.17 13.24
C HIS A 235 -13.38 -11.41 13.82
N LEU A 236 -14.30 -10.44 13.67
CA LEU A 236 -15.73 -10.66 13.98
C LEU A 236 -16.42 -11.46 12.89
N LEU A 237 -16.10 -11.18 11.61
CA LEU A 237 -16.58 -11.99 10.51
C LEU A 237 -15.73 -13.28 10.43
N PRO A 238 -16.33 -14.43 10.05
CA PRO A 238 -15.65 -15.72 10.03
C PRO A 238 -14.76 -15.87 8.80
N VAL A 239 -13.74 -15.02 8.69
CA VAL A 239 -12.77 -15.03 7.59
C VAL A 239 -11.35 -14.91 8.16
N PRO A 240 -10.36 -15.66 7.67
CA PRO A 240 -9.00 -15.62 8.19
C PRO A 240 -8.22 -14.40 7.72
N TRP A 241 -8.43 -13.95 6.50
CA TRP A 241 -7.78 -12.79 5.85
C TRP A 241 -8.67 -12.20 4.76
N MET A 242 -8.32 -11.00 4.32
CA MET A 242 -8.93 -10.33 3.17
C MET A 242 -8.15 -10.69 1.90
N GLU A 243 -8.83 -10.74 0.77
CA GLU A 243 -8.16 -10.78 -0.52
C GLU A 243 -7.64 -9.37 -0.91
N PRO A 244 -6.52 -9.26 -1.66
CA PRO A 244 -6.03 -7.97 -2.13
C PRO A 244 -7.08 -7.14 -2.87
N ILE A 245 -7.99 -7.80 -3.58
CA ILE A 245 -9.08 -7.14 -4.32
C ILE A 245 -10.07 -6.42 -3.40
N ASP A 246 -10.27 -6.87 -2.16
CA ASP A 246 -11.19 -6.22 -1.23
C ASP A 246 -10.67 -4.85 -0.81
N VAL A 247 -9.35 -4.74 -0.62
CA VAL A 247 -8.68 -3.46 -0.37
C VAL A 247 -8.71 -2.58 -1.62
N SER A 248 -8.50 -3.16 -2.80
CA SER A 248 -8.52 -2.43 -4.07
C SER A 248 -9.88 -1.82 -4.38
N ARG A 249 -10.98 -2.51 -4.05
CA ARG A 249 -12.35 -1.99 -4.19
C ARG A 249 -12.61 -0.80 -3.28
N ALA A 250 -12.08 -0.80 -2.07
CA ALA A 250 -12.18 0.35 -1.17
C ALA A 250 -11.39 1.56 -1.71
N ILE A 251 -10.21 1.32 -2.28
CA ILE A 251 -9.45 2.38 -2.96
C ILE A 251 -10.25 2.91 -4.15
N LEU A 252 -10.78 2.05 -5.00
CA LEU A 252 -11.61 2.44 -6.15
C LEU A 252 -12.78 3.34 -5.71
N TYR A 253 -13.49 2.95 -4.65
CA TYR A 253 -14.56 3.77 -4.06
C TYR A 253 -14.05 5.17 -3.68
N LEU A 254 -12.90 5.28 -3.02
CA LEU A 254 -12.34 6.54 -2.56
C LEU A 254 -11.83 7.43 -3.71
N VAL A 255 -11.34 6.86 -4.81
CA VAL A 255 -10.73 7.64 -5.90
C VAL A 255 -11.74 8.06 -6.98
N THR A 256 -12.90 7.40 -7.06
CA THR A 256 -13.98 7.71 -8.00
C THR A 256 -14.91 8.81 -7.46
N ASP A 257 -15.91 9.18 -8.26
CA ASP A 257 -16.97 10.13 -7.87
C ASP A 257 -17.80 9.64 -6.68
N SER A 258 -17.83 8.34 -6.41
CA SER A 258 -18.49 7.78 -5.22
C SER A 258 -17.88 8.32 -3.93
N GLY A 259 -16.58 8.59 -3.92
CA GLY A 259 -15.84 9.15 -2.79
C GLY A 259 -15.64 10.69 -2.85
N ARG A 260 -16.29 11.42 -3.76
CA ARG A 260 -15.99 12.84 -4.04
C ARG A 260 -16.04 13.80 -2.85
N TYR A 261 -16.73 13.43 -1.79
CA TYR A 261 -16.84 14.25 -0.56
C TYR A 261 -16.13 13.62 0.64
N ILE A 262 -15.29 12.58 0.41
CA ILE A 262 -14.54 11.92 1.47
C ILE A 262 -13.08 12.38 1.42
N THR A 263 -12.63 13.01 2.49
CA THR A 263 -11.23 13.40 2.70
C THR A 263 -10.90 13.34 4.19
N SER A 264 -9.66 13.05 4.53
CA SER A 264 -9.18 12.84 5.91
C SER A 264 -9.82 11.63 6.61
N GLU A 265 -10.31 10.66 5.83
CA GLU A 265 -10.93 9.43 6.35
C GLU A 265 -9.92 8.28 6.40
N ALA A 266 -9.98 7.50 7.47
CA ALA A 266 -9.21 6.26 7.67
C ALA A 266 -10.17 5.06 7.58
N LEU A 267 -10.44 4.60 6.35
CA LEU A 267 -11.41 3.55 6.07
C LEU A 267 -10.86 2.17 6.43
N LYS A 268 -11.50 1.49 7.37
CA LYS A 268 -11.11 0.15 7.80
C LYS A 268 -11.69 -0.93 6.87
N ILE A 269 -10.83 -1.85 6.45
CA ILE A 269 -11.18 -3.08 5.74
C ILE A 269 -10.68 -4.24 6.61
N ASP A 270 -11.40 -4.54 7.69
CA ASP A 270 -10.83 -5.27 8.81
C ASP A 270 -11.70 -6.42 9.37
N ALA A 271 -12.81 -6.74 8.73
CA ALA A 271 -13.73 -7.77 9.23
C ALA A 271 -14.07 -7.65 10.74
N GLY A 272 -13.96 -6.42 11.29
CA GLY A 272 -14.21 -6.14 12.70
C GLY A 272 -13.02 -6.40 13.63
N PHE A 273 -11.80 -6.56 13.11
CA PHE A 273 -10.59 -6.82 13.89
C PHE A 273 -10.35 -5.78 14.99
N VAL A 274 -10.49 -4.49 14.69
CA VAL A 274 -10.19 -3.42 15.64
C VAL A 274 -11.13 -3.43 16.86
N VAL A 275 -12.39 -3.82 16.67
CA VAL A 275 -13.41 -3.80 17.72
C VAL A 275 -13.60 -5.15 18.41
N LYS A 276 -12.93 -6.19 17.93
CA LYS A 276 -12.95 -7.50 18.58
C LYS A 276 -12.12 -7.47 19.84
N SER A 277 -12.73 -7.83 20.97
CA SER A 277 -12.11 -7.95 22.31
C SER A 277 -11.30 -9.23 22.45
#